data_c9901f7f7872328ad18992a93a30efed
#
_entry.id   c9901f7f7872328ad18992a93a30efed
#
_cell.length_a   1.000
_cell.length_b   1.000
_cell.length_c   1.000
_cell.angle_alpha   90.00
_cell.angle_beta   90.00
_cell.angle_gamma   90.00
#
_symmetry.space_group_name_H-M   'P 1'
#
loop_
_entity.id
_entity.type
_entity.pdbx_description
1 polymer ?
#
loop_
_entity_poly.entity_id
_entity_poly.type
_entity_poly.pdbx_seq_one_letter_code
_entity_poly.pdbx_strand_id
1 'polypeptide(L)'
;MDYRRLGSSDLEVSDISLGSWLTFAGGVGFEQTRACTDAAFEAGINFFDTANVYGRGAAESAWGEILSGRPRDSYVLATKVWGQMSDDPADSGLSAAQIAKQIDASLTRLRTDYVDLYQAHRFDPGVPIEETIEAFQQVVDSGKARYLGFSEWTTEQVQAAIDLAGPELFVSSQPQYSMLWRAPEAELFALSTANGISQIVWSPLGQGVLTGKYRPGQAPPSDSRAANSDMNVAMNRLMDDDVLEAVDRLRPIADQAGLSMAELALAWVLRRPEVASAIVGASRPEQVHANAKASGIRLTPDVLAAIEDALGDTPVTEPTLATNARPGVTHR
;
A
#
# COMPACT_ATOMS: atom_id res chain seq x y z
N MET A 1 18.54 -5.44 1.92
CA MET A 1 17.34 -4.96 1.21
C MET A 1 17.41 -5.45 -0.22
N ASP A 2 16.42 -6.22 -0.66
CA ASP A 2 16.28 -6.62 -2.05
C ASP A 2 15.55 -5.50 -2.83
N TYR A 3 15.91 -5.33 -4.10
CA TYR A 3 15.25 -4.37 -4.98
C TYR A 3 14.59 -5.13 -6.13
N ARG A 4 13.42 -4.66 -6.56
CA ARG A 4 12.64 -5.26 -7.63
C ARG A 4 12.21 -4.20 -8.63
N ARG A 5 12.20 -4.57 -9.89
CA ARG A 5 11.69 -3.69 -10.94
C ARG A 5 10.19 -3.49 -10.80
N LEU A 6 9.72 -2.25 -10.92
CA LEU A 6 8.31 -1.91 -10.86
C LEU A 6 7.67 -2.04 -12.24
N GLY A 7 7.04 -3.18 -12.48
CA GLY A 7 6.38 -3.47 -13.76
C GLY A 7 7.29 -3.31 -14.97
N SER A 8 6.78 -2.71 -16.02
CA SER A 8 7.51 -2.40 -17.25
C SER A 8 8.41 -1.16 -17.15
N SER A 9 8.40 -0.42 -16.01
CA SER A 9 9.19 0.80 -15.81
C SER A 9 10.69 0.52 -15.65
N ASP A 10 11.50 1.59 -15.60
CA ASP A 10 12.92 1.55 -15.21
C ASP A 10 13.16 1.71 -13.71
N LEU A 11 12.08 1.83 -12.92
CA LEU A 11 12.17 2.00 -11.48
C LEU A 11 12.55 0.70 -10.78
N GLU A 12 13.58 0.75 -9.94
CA GLU A 12 13.91 -0.29 -8.97
C GLU A 12 13.47 0.15 -7.58
N VAL A 13 12.52 -0.58 -6.98
CA VAL A 13 11.95 -0.29 -5.67
C VAL A 13 12.38 -1.33 -4.65
N SER A 14 12.62 -0.90 -3.41
CA SER A 14 12.83 -1.83 -2.30
C SER A 14 11.60 -2.71 -2.10
N ASP A 15 11.80 -4.00 -1.85
CA ASP A 15 10.72 -4.97 -1.66
C ASP A 15 9.90 -4.73 -0.37
N ILE A 16 10.43 -3.92 0.55
CA ILE A 16 9.70 -3.28 1.66
C ILE A 16 9.71 -1.78 1.40
N SER A 17 8.54 -1.15 1.49
CA SER A 17 8.36 0.30 1.33
C SER A 17 7.66 0.93 2.53
N LEU A 18 7.89 2.23 2.75
CA LEU A 18 7.28 2.97 3.84
C LEU A 18 6.02 3.71 3.34
N GLY A 19 4.87 3.42 3.99
CA GLY A 19 3.59 4.08 3.72
C GLY A 19 3.23 5.09 4.79
N SER A 20 2.58 6.18 4.40
CA SER A 20 2.20 7.28 5.29
C SER A 20 0.76 7.19 5.83
N TRP A 21 -0.06 6.25 5.34
CA TRP A 21 -1.46 6.16 5.71
C TRP A 21 -1.66 5.96 7.21
N LEU A 22 -2.59 6.72 7.81
CA LEU A 22 -2.94 6.76 9.24
C LEU A 22 -1.78 7.19 10.16
N THR A 23 -0.56 6.76 9.92
CA THR A 23 0.56 7.01 10.83
C THR A 23 1.04 8.46 10.69
N PHE A 24 1.41 8.87 9.48
CA PHE A 24 1.97 10.22 9.25
C PHE A 24 0.90 11.26 8.88
N ALA A 25 -0.35 10.84 8.78
CA ALA A 25 -1.51 11.70 8.57
C ALA A 25 -2.13 12.22 9.86
N GLY A 26 -1.39 12.22 10.97
CA GLY A 26 -1.84 12.67 12.29
C GLY A 26 -1.76 11.62 13.40
N GLY A 27 -1.44 10.35 13.07
CA GLY A 27 -1.28 9.28 14.06
C GLY A 27 -0.02 9.38 14.91
N VAL A 28 1.04 10.05 14.39
CA VAL A 28 2.26 10.40 15.12
C VAL A 28 2.71 11.82 14.77
N GLY A 29 3.49 12.44 15.65
CA GLY A 29 4.03 13.78 15.45
C GLY A 29 5.12 13.83 14.37
N PHE A 30 5.44 15.06 13.93
CA PHE A 30 6.39 15.33 12.85
C PHE A 30 7.79 14.73 13.11
N GLU A 31 8.35 14.90 14.32
CA GLU A 31 9.66 14.36 14.67
C GLU A 31 9.70 12.83 14.61
N GLN A 32 8.61 12.18 14.98
CA GLN A 32 8.49 10.72 14.88
C GLN A 32 8.37 10.28 13.42
N THR A 33 7.65 11.04 12.58
CA THR A 33 7.58 10.82 11.12
C THR A 33 8.97 10.92 10.51
N ARG A 34 9.74 11.96 10.89
CA ARG A 34 11.14 12.15 10.46
C ARG A 34 12.01 10.96 10.87
N ALA A 35 11.96 10.57 12.16
CA ALA A 35 12.76 9.46 12.67
C ALA A 35 12.45 8.13 11.96
N CYS A 36 11.17 7.84 11.66
CA CYS A 36 10.79 6.67 10.88
C CYS A 36 11.28 6.74 9.43
N THR A 37 11.25 7.93 8.82
CA THR A 37 11.73 8.14 7.45
C THR A 37 13.26 7.98 7.38
N ASP A 38 14.00 8.54 8.35
CA ASP A 38 15.45 8.37 8.44
C ASP A 38 15.83 6.88 8.62
N ALA A 39 15.14 6.17 9.52
CA ALA A 39 15.30 4.73 9.70
C ALA A 39 15.00 3.92 8.42
N ALA A 40 14.06 4.37 7.60
CA ALA A 40 13.79 3.73 6.31
C ALA A 40 14.98 3.83 5.36
N PHE A 41 15.58 5.01 5.24
CA PHE A 41 16.81 5.18 4.45
C PHE A 41 17.98 4.37 5.00
N GLU A 42 18.17 4.34 6.33
CA GLU A 42 19.19 3.52 6.98
C GLU A 42 19.03 2.02 6.70
N ALA A 43 17.77 1.56 6.62
CA ALA A 43 17.46 0.17 6.27
C ALA A 43 17.56 -0.13 4.76
N GLY A 44 17.83 0.87 3.92
CA GLY A 44 17.89 0.74 2.46
C GLY A 44 16.52 0.78 1.78
N ILE A 45 15.48 1.24 2.46
CA ILE A 45 14.18 1.50 1.85
C ILE A 45 14.29 2.75 0.97
N ASN A 46 13.98 2.60 -0.31
CA ASN A 46 13.99 3.71 -1.26
C ASN A 46 12.60 4.07 -1.78
N PHE A 47 11.54 3.36 -1.40
CA PHE A 47 10.19 3.57 -1.92
C PHE A 47 9.25 4.10 -0.81
N PHE A 48 8.64 5.27 -1.08
CA PHE A 48 7.78 6.02 -0.17
C PHE A 48 6.40 6.22 -0.82
N ASP A 49 5.34 5.73 -0.16
CA ASP A 49 3.96 5.76 -0.68
C ASP A 49 3.05 6.64 0.18
N THR A 50 2.44 7.65 -0.44
CA THR A 50 1.47 8.55 0.17
C THR A 50 0.20 8.70 -0.68
N ALA A 51 -0.69 9.60 -0.31
CA ALA A 51 -1.85 10.04 -1.09
C ALA A 51 -2.27 11.44 -0.66
N ASN A 52 -2.89 12.19 -1.58
CA ASN A 52 -3.41 13.53 -1.29
C ASN A 52 -4.39 13.54 -0.11
N VAL A 53 -5.24 12.53 -0.01
CA VAL A 53 -6.30 12.43 1.01
C VAL A 53 -5.77 12.12 2.42
N TYR A 54 -4.54 11.60 2.58
CA TYR A 54 -4.01 11.24 3.88
C TYR A 54 -3.79 12.48 4.77
N GLY A 55 -4.71 12.64 5.74
CA GLY A 55 -4.81 13.86 6.55
C GLY A 55 -5.07 15.11 5.71
N ARG A 56 -5.81 14.99 4.59
CA ARG A 56 -6.06 16.08 3.64
C ARG A 56 -4.78 16.83 3.26
N GLY A 57 -3.74 16.07 2.89
CA GLY A 57 -2.43 16.59 2.47
C GLY A 57 -1.39 16.72 3.58
N ALA A 58 -1.73 16.45 4.85
CA ALA A 58 -0.78 16.56 5.95
C ALA A 58 0.40 15.58 5.81
N ALA A 59 0.14 14.34 5.35
CA ALA A 59 1.19 13.35 5.12
C ALA A 59 2.14 13.76 4.00
N GLU A 60 1.63 14.29 2.89
CA GLU A 60 2.45 14.82 1.80
C GLU A 60 3.29 16.03 2.26
N SER A 61 2.70 16.94 3.05
CA SER A 61 3.39 18.12 3.57
C SER A 61 4.54 17.72 4.51
N ALA A 62 4.32 16.74 5.39
CA ALA A 62 5.37 16.23 6.28
C ALA A 62 6.53 15.62 5.49
N TRP A 63 6.25 14.77 4.51
CA TRP A 63 7.29 14.19 3.67
C TRP A 63 7.94 15.23 2.75
N GLY A 64 7.20 16.21 2.24
CA GLY A 64 7.78 17.30 1.47
C GLY A 64 8.85 18.05 2.24
N GLU A 65 8.66 18.25 3.55
CA GLU A 65 9.66 18.86 4.40
C GLU A 65 10.84 17.92 4.70
N ILE A 66 10.58 16.67 5.03
CA ILE A 66 11.61 15.70 5.41
C ILE A 66 12.48 15.31 4.20
N LEU A 67 11.86 15.05 3.05
CA LEU A 67 12.54 14.58 1.85
C LEU A 67 13.27 15.69 1.08
N SER A 68 12.87 16.97 1.24
CA SER A 68 13.53 18.11 0.56
C SER A 68 15.02 18.25 0.88
N GLY A 69 15.49 17.66 1.97
CA GLY A 69 16.91 17.63 2.33
C GLY A 69 17.73 16.50 1.68
N ARG A 70 17.10 15.64 0.85
CA ARG A 70 17.73 14.48 0.23
C ARG A 70 17.80 14.63 -1.29
N PRO A 71 18.81 14.05 -1.96
CA PRO A 71 18.84 14.02 -3.42
C PRO A 71 17.55 13.39 -3.96
N ARG A 72 16.86 14.06 -4.91
CA ARG A 72 15.56 13.62 -5.41
C ARG A 72 15.62 12.26 -6.11
N ASP A 73 16.72 11.93 -6.72
CA ASP A 73 16.99 10.67 -7.42
C ASP A 73 17.40 9.50 -6.49
N SER A 74 17.54 9.77 -5.19
CA SER A 74 17.89 8.75 -4.19
C SER A 74 16.69 7.95 -3.68
N TYR A 75 15.45 8.30 -4.10
CA TYR A 75 14.23 7.63 -3.67
C TYR A 75 13.14 7.67 -4.74
N VAL A 76 12.25 6.70 -4.67
CA VAL A 76 11.01 6.60 -5.45
C VAL A 76 9.85 7.13 -4.61
N LEU A 77 9.10 8.09 -5.14
CA LEU A 77 7.98 8.74 -4.45
C LEU A 77 6.69 8.50 -5.21
N ALA A 78 5.71 7.91 -4.52
CA ALA A 78 4.38 7.68 -5.04
C ALA A 78 3.34 8.52 -4.29
N THR A 79 2.40 9.11 -5.04
CA THR A 79 1.18 9.69 -4.46
C THR A 79 -0.06 9.29 -5.26
N LYS A 80 -1.26 9.62 -4.75
CA LYS A 80 -2.53 9.17 -5.31
C LYS A 80 -3.56 10.30 -5.32
N VAL A 81 -4.56 10.17 -6.20
CA VAL A 81 -5.71 11.07 -6.32
C VAL A 81 -7.01 10.28 -6.33
N TRP A 82 -8.04 10.78 -5.73
CA TRP A 82 -9.45 10.40 -5.75
C TRP A 82 -10.20 10.91 -4.52
N GLY A 83 -9.60 10.80 -3.32
CA GLY A 83 -10.27 11.10 -2.06
C GLY A 83 -10.66 12.57 -1.91
N GLN A 84 -11.66 12.83 -1.07
CA GLN A 84 -12.19 14.18 -0.82
C GLN A 84 -11.20 15.05 -0.04
N MET A 85 -10.81 16.19 -0.61
CA MET A 85 -9.76 17.04 -0.07
C MET A 85 -10.28 18.23 0.76
N SER A 86 -11.55 18.59 0.62
CA SER A 86 -12.19 19.65 1.38
C SER A 86 -13.63 19.24 1.81
N ASP A 87 -14.37 20.13 2.43
CA ASP A 87 -15.76 19.86 2.78
C ASP A 87 -16.71 19.93 1.56
N ASP A 88 -16.22 20.41 0.42
CA ASP A 88 -16.94 20.34 -0.85
C ASP A 88 -16.83 18.91 -1.44
N PRO A 89 -17.92 18.17 -1.62
CA PRO A 89 -17.89 16.84 -2.24
C PRO A 89 -17.33 16.84 -3.67
N ALA A 90 -17.43 17.96 -4.40
CA ALA A 90 -16.86 18.10 -5.73
C ALA A 90 -15.30 18.14 -5.72
N ASP A 91 -14.69 18.35 -4.55
CA ASP A 91 -13.22 18.31 -4.40
C ASP A 91 -12.71 16.86 -4.20
N SER A 92 -13.14 15.97 -5.09
CA SER A 92 -12.84 14.53 -5.09
C SER A 92 -12.97 13.96 -6.49
N GLY A 93 -12.60 12.68 -6.66
CA GLY A 93 -12.81 11.93 -7.89
C GLY A 93 -11.66 11.99 -8.88
N LEU A 94 -11.93 11.48 -10.10
CA LEU A 94 -10.94 11.32 -11.17
C LEU A 94 -11.30 12.10 -12.45
N SER A 95 -12.10 13.17 -12.36
CA SER A 95 -12.31 14.05 -13.51
C SER A 95 -10.97 14.71 -13.93
N ALA A 96 -10.86 15.08 -15.19
CA ALA A 96 -9.67 15.75 -15.72
C ALA A 96 -9.29 16.99 -14.91
N ALA A 97 -10.29 17.79 -14.50
CA ALA A 97 -10.08 18.97 -13.67
C ALA A 97 -9.52 18.62 -12.28
N GLN A 98 -10.01 17.53 -11.64
CA GLN A 98 -9.51 17.09 -10.34
C GLN A 98 -8.11 16.49 -10.44
N ILE A 99 -7.84 15.66 -11.43
CA ILE A 99 -6.50 15.10 -11.64
C ILE A 99 -5.47 16.21 -11.82
N ALA A 100 -5.74 17.20 -12.69
CA ALA A 100 -4.84 18.33 -12.92
C ALA A 100 -4.65 19.21 -11.66
N LYS A 101 -5.74 19.53 -10.96
CA LYS A 101 -5.70 20.31 -9.70
C LYS A 101 -4.90 19.59 -8.62
N GLN A 102 -5.15 18.31 -8.44
CA GLN A 102 -4.60 17.56 -7.31
C GLN A 102 -3.12 17.21 -7.51
N ILE A 103 -2.66 16.95 -8.73
CA ILE A 103 -1.21 16.75 -8.95
C ILE A 103 -0.42 18.01 -8.62
N ASP A 104 -0.89 19.20 -9.03
CA ASP A 104 -0.21 20.46 -8.73
C ASP A 104 -0.18 20.76 -7.23
N ALA A 105 -1.30 20.49 -6.54
CA ALA A 105 -1.37 20.63 -5.10
C ALA A 105 -0.46 19.64 -4.37
N SER A 106 -0.39 18.38 -4.83
CA SER A 106 0.48 17.33 -4.28
C SER A 106 1.96 17.68 -4.46
N LEU A 107 2.37 18.11 -5.64
CA LEU A 107 3.75 18.55 -5.91
C LEU A 107 4.16 19.73 -5.02
N THR A 108 3.24 20.69 -4.81
CA THR A 108 3.46 21.80 -3.89
C THR A 108 3.68 21.32 -2.46
N ARG A 109 2.83 20.41 -1.94
CA ARG A 109 2.97 19.86 -0.60
C ARG A 109 4.23 19.01 -0.44
N LEU A 110 4.55 18.21 -1.46
CA LEU A 110 5.73 17.33 -1.50
C LEU A 110 7.04 18.10 -1.77
N ARG A 111 6.96 19.39 -2.11
CA ARG A 111 8.11 20.28 -2.43
C ARG A 111 9.02 19.69 -3.51
N THR A 112 8.42 19.17 -4.59
CA THR A 112 9.12 18.53 -5.71
C THR A 112 8.44 18.89 -7.02
N ASP A 113 9.17 18.82 -8.12
CA ASP A 113 8.64 19.11 -9.46
C ASP A 113 7.95 17.88 -10.10
N TYR A 114 8.21 16.67 -9.58
CA TYR A 114 7.61 15.44 -10.08
C TYR A 114 7.49 14.37 -9.00
N VAL A 115 6.57 13.43 -9.22
CA VAL A 115 6.51 12.13 -8.53
C VAL A 115 6.93 11.01 -9.50
N ASP A 116 7.49 9.93 -8.96
CA ASP A 116 7.85 8.79 -9.79
C ASP A 116 6.62 7.98 -10.20
N LEU A 117 5.64 7.88 -9.30
CA LEU A 117 4.41 7.15 -9.53
C LEU A 117 3.19 7.96 -9.09
N TYR A 118 2.25 8.18 -10.02
CA TYR A 118 0.96 8.80 -9.73
C TYR A 118 -0.16 7.80 -9.92
N GLN A 119 -1.04 7.64 -8.93
CA GLN A 119 -1.99 6.53 -8.89
C GLN A 119 -3.44 7.00 -8.79
N ALA A 120 -4.33 6.34 -9.54
CA ALA A 120 -5.76 6.37 -9.25
C ALA A 120 -6.02 5.62 -7.95
N HIS A 121 -6.36 6.34 -6.87
CA HIS A 121 -6.52 5.74 -5.53
C HIS A 121 -7.70 4.76 -5.48
N ARG A 122 -8.74 5.02 -6.29
CA ARG A 122 -9.91 4.15 -6.51
C ARG A 122 -10.42 4.38 -7.93
N PHE A 123 -11.23 3.46 -8.41
CA PHE A 123 -12.00 3.70 -9.64
C PHE A 123 -13.10 4.73 -9.36
N ASP A 124 -13.34 5.63 -10.30
CA ASP A 124 -14.42 6.62 -10.22
C ASP A 124 -15.53 6.28 -11.20
N PRO A 125 -16.66 5.68 -10.75
CA PRO A 125 -17.76 5.34 -11.63
C PRO A 125 -18.56 6.56 -12.11
N GLY A 126 -18.32 7.73 -11.53
CA GLY A 126 -18.96 8.98 -11.91
C GLY A 126 -18.30 9.73 -13.07
N VAL A 127 -17.12 9.22 -13.52
CA VAL A 127 -16.33 9.83 -14.61
C VAL A 127 -16.10 8.80 -15.71
N PRO A 128 -16.27 9.14 -17.00
CA PRO A 128 -15.88 8.25 -18.10
C PRO A 128 -14.40 7.83 -17.97
N ILE A 129 -14.13 6.54 -18.15
CA ILE A 129 -12.78 6.02 -18.00
C ILE A 129 -11.82 6.64 -19.02
N GLU A 130 -12.30 6.99 -20.20
CA GLU A 130 -11.55 7.67 -21.26
C GLU A 130 -11.03 9.03 -20.77
N GLU A 131 -11.88 9.83 -20.09
CA GLU A 131 -11.50 11.13 -19.53
C GLU A 131 -10.41 10.96 -18.46
N THR A 132 -10.59 9.98 -17.57
CA THR A 132 -9.62 9.67 -16.52
C THR A 132 -8.25 9.29 -17.11
N ILE A 133 -8.23 8.39 -18.09
CA ILE A 133 -7.00 7.92 -18.74
C ILE A 133 -6.29 9.05 -19.47
N GLU A 134 -7.01 9.82 -20.27
CA GLU A 134 -6.46 10.96 -21.00
C GLU A 134 -5.84 12.00 -20.06
N ALA A 135 -6.51 12.30 -18.94
CA ALA A 135 -5.99 13.22 -17.93
C ALA A 135 -4.72 12.69 -17.26
N PHE A 136 -4.64 11.40 -16.94
CA PHE A 136 -3.42 10.79 -16.39
C PHE A 136 -2.26 10.82 -17.39
N GLN A 137 -2.52 10.54 -18.68
CA GLN A 137 -1.50 10.66 -19.72
C GLN A 137 -0.96 12.08 -19.84
N GLN A 138 -1.84 13.10 -19.76
CA GLN A 138 -1.43 14.51 -19.75
C GLN A 138 -0.53 14.86 -18.56
N VAL A 139 -0.73 14.24 -17.37
CA VAL A 139 0.16 14.42 -16.22
C VAL A 139 1.56 13.87 -16.53
N VAL A 140 1.66 12.71 -17.19
CA VAL A 140 2.95 12.15 -17.62
C VAL A 140 3.61 13.01 -18.69
N ASP A 141 2.86 13.42 -19.72
CA ASP A 141 3.38 14.25 -20.82
C ASP A 141 3.89 15.61 -20.33
N SER A 142 3.30 16.13 -19.26
CA SER A 142 3.77 17.39 -18.60
C SER A 142 5.00 17.19 -17.73
N GLY A 143 5.47 15.96 -17.52
CA GLY A 143 6.61 15.64 -16.68
C GLY A 143 6.34 15.69 -15.17
N LYS A 144 5.08 15.85 -14.74
CA LYS A 144 4.69 15.91 -13.32
C LYS A 144 4.65 14.53 -12.65
N ALA A 145 4.50 13.46 -13.44
CA ALA A 145 4.67 12.08 -13.01
C ALA A 145 5.46 11.31 -14.06
N ARG A 146 6.28 10.36 -13.60
CA ARG A 146 7.04 9.50 -14.53
C ARG A 146 6.20 8.31 -15.00
N TYR A 147 5.47 7.71 -14.09
CA TYR A 147 4.67 6.51 -14.32
C TYR A 147 3.31 6.60 -13.64
N LEU A 148 2.38 5.77 -14.13
CA LEU A 148 1.02 5.68 -13.63
C LEU A 148 0.77 4.32 -12.96
N GLY A 149 -0.18 4.32 -12.02
CA GLY A 149 -0.67 3.13 -11.35
C GLY A 149 -2.12 3.30 -10.91
N PHE A 150 -2.67 2.23 -10.36
CA PHE A 150 -4.02 2.23 -9.81
C PHE A 150 -4.08 1.43 -8.51
N SER A 151 -5.15 1.65 -7.73
CA SER A 151 -5.40 0.93 -6.49
C SER A 151 -6.85 0.45 -6.44
N GLU A 152 -7.05 -0.84 -6.09
CA GLU A 152 -8.36 -1.45 -5.85
C GLU A 152 -9.34 -1.30 -7.04
N TRP A 153 -8.86 -1.48 -8.26
CA TRP A 153 -9.71 -1.62 -9.45
C TRP A 153 -10.04 -3.10 -9.66
N THR A 154 -11.22 -3.37 -10.23
CA THR A 154 -11.57 -4.72 -10.67
C THR A 154 -10.81 -5.10 -11.93
N THR A 155 -10.73 -6.40 -12.24
CA THR A 155 -10.09 -6.89 -13.46
C THR A 155 -10.75 -6.33 -14.72
N GLU A 156 -12.09 -6.16 -14.72
CA GLU A 156 -12.82 -5.55 -15.84
C GLU A 156 -12.45 -4.07 -16.04
N GLN A 157 -12.29 -3.32 -14.95
CA GLN A 157 -11.87 -1.91 -15.01
C GLN A 157 -10.43 -1.77 -15.53
N VAL A 158 -9.54 -2.65 -15.07
CA VAL A 158 -8.15 -2.69 -15.53
C VAL A 158 -8.09 -3.06 -17.01
N GLN A 159 -8.85 -4.10 -17.43
CA GLN A 159 -8.90 -4.52 -18.84
C GLN A 159 -9.43 -3.40 -19.72
N ALA A 160 -10.51 -2.72 -19.31
CA ALA A 160 -11.05 -1.59 -20.06
C ALA A 160 -10.02 -0.46 -20.26
N ALA A 161 -9.22 -0.16 -19.25
CA ALA A 161 -8.14 0.83 -19.37
C ALA A 161 -7.04 0.38 -20.33
N ILE A 162 -6.65 -0.89 -20.28
CA ILE A 162 -5.65 -1.49 -21.18
C ILE A 162 -6.16 -1.49 -22.64
N ASP A 163 -7.43 -1.82 -22.86
CA ASP A 163 -8.04 -1.82 -24.20
C ASP A 163 -8.07 -0.42 -24.83
N LEU A 164 -8.18 0.63 -24.00
CA LEU A 164 -8.19 2.02 -24.47
C LEU A 164 -6.79 2.58 -24.73
N ALA A 165 -5.82 2.32 -23.88
CA ALA A 165 -4.52 3.01 -23.91
C ALA A 165 -3.31 2.08 -24.04
N GLY A 166 -3.53 0.77 -24.10
CA GLY A 166 -2.48 -0.23 -24.20
C GLY A 166 -1.91 -0.69 -22.87
N PRO A 167 -1.11 -1.78 -22.88
CA PRO A 167 -0.59 -2.42 -21.68
C PRO A 167 0.48 -1.57 -20.96
N GLU A 168 1.06 -0.59 -21.62
CA GLU A 168 2.11 0.28 -21.04
C GLU A 168 1.53 1.43 -20.21
N LEU A 169 0.19 1.58 -20.15
CA LEU A 169 -0.47 2.66 -19.40
C LEU A 169 -0.09 2.65 -17.92
N PHE A 170 -0.19 1.48 -17.29
CA PHE A 170 0.09 1.32 -15.86
C PHE A 170 1.29 0.42 -15.63
N VAL A 171 2.14 0.80 -14.69
CA VAL A 171 3.28 -0.03 -14.26
C VAL A 171 3.03 -0.71 -12.91
N SER A 172 2.03 -0.24 -12.16
CA SER A 172 1.72 -0.79 -10.83
C SER A 172 0.23 -0.89 -10.54
N SER A 173 -0.11 -1.93 -9.79
CA SER A 173 -1.39 -2.15 -9.11
C SER A 173 -1.16 -2.12 -7.60
N GLN A 174 -2.04 -1.46 -6.84
CA GLN A 174 -1.93 -1.40 -5.38
C GLN A 174 -3.17 -2.01 -4.71
N PRO A 175 -3.27 -3.36 -4.62
CA PRO A 175 -4.34 -4.03 -3.92
C PRO A 175 -4.01 -4.24 -2.44
N GLN A 176 -5.04 -4.46 -1.61
CA GLN A 176 -4.85 -5.12 -0.32
C GLN A 176 -4.35 -6.54 -0.54
N TYR A 177 -3.27 -6.93 0.16
CA TYR A 177 -2.77 -8.30 0.08
C TYR A 177 -2.01 -8.69 1.35
N SER A 178 -2.36 -9.85 1.89
CA SER A 178 -1.73 -10.43 3.08
C SER A 178 -2.08 -11.92 3.17
N MET A 179 -1.54 -12.63 4.14
CA MET A 179 -1.95 -14.00 4.46
C MET A 179 -3.47 -14.15 4.66
N LEU A 180 -4.15 -13.10 5.17
CA LEU A 180 -5.59 -13.10 5.47
C LEU A 180 -6.46 -12.55 4.34
N TRP A 181 -5.86 -11.87 3.35
CA TRP A 181 -6.56 -11.28 2.22
C TRP A 181 -5.84 -11.63 0.94
N ARG A 182 -6.34 -12.60 0.21
CA ARG A 182 -5.74 -13.19 -0.99
C ARG A 182 -6.57 -12.97 -2.25
N ALA A 183 -7.66 -12.20 -2.15
CA ALA A 183 -8.56 -11.92 -3.27
C ALA A 183 -7.85 -11.55 -4.60
N PRO A 184 -6.74 -10.77 -4.59
CA PRO A 184 -6.03 -10.43 -5.82
C PRO A 184 -5.37 -11.62 -6.55
N GLU A 185 -5.12 -12.74 -5.85
CA GLU A 185 -4.52 -13.94 -6.46
C GLU A 185 -5.46 -14.63 -7.47
N ALA A 186 -6.78 -14.45 -7.30
CA ALA A 186 -7.77 -15.14 -8.13
C ALA A 186 -7.68 -14.71 -9.61
N GLU A 187 -7.55 -13.41 -9.88
CA GLU A 187 -7.58 -12.88 -11.25
C GLU A 187 -6.58 -11.75 -11.48
N LEU A 188 -6.50 -10.78 -10.54
CA LEU A 188 -5.77 -9.53 -10.73
C LEU A 188 -4.27 -9.75 -10.97
N PHE A 189 -3.64 -10.69 -10.26
CA PHE A 189 -2.22 -10.97 -10.42
C PHE A 189 -1.90 -11.50 -11.81
N ALA A 190 -2.72 -12.42 -12.33
CA ALA A 190 -2.52 -12.98 -13.67
C ALA A 190 -2.68 -11.91 -14.77
N LEU A 191 -3.75 -11.10 -14.69
CA LEU A 191 -3.99 -9.99 -15.62
C LEU A 191 -2.84 -8.98 -15.57
N SER A 192 -2.43 -8.57 -14.38
CA SER A 192 -1.35 -7.59 -14.19
C SER A 192 -0.02 -8.10 -14.78
N THR A 193 0.35 -9.34 -14.47
CA THR A 193 1.60 -9.94 -14.97
C THR A 193 1.63 -10.01 -16.48
N ALA A 194 0.51 -10.40 -17.11
CA ALA A 194 0.39 -10.47 -18.57
C ALA A 194 0.59 -9.11 -19.25
N ASN A 195 0.38 -8.01 -18.52
CA ASN A 195 0.48 -6.64 -19.03
C ASN A 195 1.67 -5.85 -18.45
N GLY A 196 2.65 -6.52 -17.81
CA GLY A 196 3.84 -5.85 -17.30
C GLY A 196 3.59 -4.94 -16.08
N ILE A 197 2.55 -5.23 -15.31
CA ILE A 197 2.14 -4.48 -14.11
C ILE A 197 2.55 -5.26 -12.86
N SER A 198 3.34 -4.66 -11.96
CA SER A 198 3.71 -5.24 -10.67
C SER A 198 2.72 -4.85 -9.57
N GLN A 199 2.68 -5.67 -8.52
CA GLN A 199 1.91 -5.35 -7.32
C GLN A 199 2.77 -4.58 -6.31
N ILE A 200 2.24 -3.48 -5.78
CA ILE A 200 2.75 -2.79 -4.59
C ILE A 200 1.65 -2.87 -3.53
N VAL A 201 1.77 -3.80 -2.60
CA VAL A 201 0.62 -4.22 -1.81
C VAL A 201 0.51 -3.46 -0.50
N TRP A 202 -0.73 -3.06 -0.14
CA TRP A 202 -0.99 -2.42 1.13
C TRP A 202 -1.55 -3.40 2.17
N SER A 203 -1.38 -3.08 3.46
CA SER A 203 -1.77 -3.91 4.61
C SER A 203 -1.19 -5.33 4.62
N PRO A 204 0.10 -5.53 4.29
CA PRO A 204 0.72 -6.86 4.27
C PRO A 204 0.73 -7.54 5.64
N LEU A 205 0.61 -6.77 6.73
CA LEU A 205 0.50 -7.24 8.12
C LEU A 205 -0.95 -7.34 8.63
N GLY A 206 -1.96 -7.27 7.76
CA GLY A 206 -3.37 -7.34 8.17
C GLY A 206 -3.71 -6.30 9.25
N GLN A 207 -3.41 -5.03 9.02
CA GLN A 207 -3.61 -3.94 9.99
C GLN A 207 -2.88 -4.16 11.34
N GLY A 208 -1.85 -5.00 11.36
CA GLY A 208 -1.08 -5.38 12.54
C GLY A 208 -1.55 -6.67 13.23
N VAL A 209 -2.60 -7.33 12.76
CA VAL A 209 -3.07 -8.61 13.31
C VAL A 209 -2.02 -9.70 13.10
N LEU A 210 -1.40 -9.75 11.95
CA LEU A 210 -0.34 -10.72 11.63
C LEU A 210 0.98 -10.49 12.40
N THR A 211 1.09 -9.43 13.20
CA THR A 211 2.21 -9.30 14.15
C THR A 211 2.03 -10.16 15.41
N GLY A 212 0.85 -10.77 15.59
CA GLY A 212 0.52 -11.60 16.74
C GLY A 212 0.31 -10.85 18.06
N LYS A 213 0.17 -9.51 18.03
CA LYS A 213 -0.06 -8.70 19.24
C LYS A 213 -1.50 -8.75 19.77
N TYR A 214 -2.46 -9.12 18.92
CA TYR A 214 -3.86 -9.32 19.30
C TYR A 214 -4.10 -10.79 19.64
N ARG A 215 -4.89 -11.05 20.68
CA ARG A 215 -5.17 -12.40 21.20
C ARG A 215 -6.67 -12.65 21.28
N PRO A 216 -7.14 -13.87 20.96
CA PRO A 216 -8.55 -14.22 21.13
C PRO A 216 -9.02 -13.96 22.56
N GLY A 217 -10.23 -13.42 22.72
CA GLY A 217 -10.83 -13.14 24.02
C GLY A 217 -10.13 -12.10 24.90
N GLN A 218 -9.12 -11.37 24.38
CA GLN A 218 -8.40 -10.34 25.13
C GLN A 218 -8.65 -8.95 24.55
N ALA A 219 -8.69 -7.96 25.43
CA ALA A 219 -8.73 -6.56 24.99
C ALA A 219 -7.44 -6.23 24.21
N PRO A 220 -7.54 -5.44 23.12
CA PRO A 220 -6.37 -5.03 22.37
C PRO A 220 -5.41 -4.17 23.22
N PRO A 221 -4.10 -4.26 23.01
CA PRO A 221 -3.13 -3.39 23.66
C PRO A 221 -3.49 -1.91 23.50
N SER A 222 -3.39 -1.12 24.57
CA SER A 222 -3.86 0.27 24.62
C SER A 222 -3.12 1.20 23.63
N ASP A 223 -1.89 0.85 23.23
CA ASP A 223 -1.06 1.56 22.26
C ASP A 223 -1.23 1.03 20.83
N SER A 224 -2.23 0.16 20.61
CA SER A 224 -2.46 -0.49 19.31
C SER A 224 -3.49 0.25 18.46
N ARG A 225 -3.46 -0.03 17.14
CA ARG A 225 -4.44 0.49 16.19
C ARG A 225 -5.88 0.13 16.55
N ALA A 226 -6.13 -1.08 17.03
CA ALA A 226 -7.47 -1.54 17.40
C ALA A 226 -8.05 -0.76 18.61
N ALA A 227 -7.21 -0.26 19.49
CA ALA A 227 -7.63 0.54 20.65
C ALA A 227 -7.85 2.02 20.30
N ASN A 228 -7.42 2.49 19.13
CA ASN A 228 -7.55 3.87 18.69
C ASN A 228 -8.75 4.01 17.74
N SER A 229 -9.79 4.77 18.14
CA SER A 229 -11.03 4.96 17.37
C SER A 229 -10.81 5.60 16.00
N ASP A 230 -9.77 6.42 15.83
CA ASP A 230 -9.47 7.12 14.60
C ASP A 230 -8.66 6.26 13.62
N MET A 231 -8.03 5.19 14.13
CA MET A 231 -7.14 4.32 13.36
C MET A 231 -7.69 2.90 13.14
N ASN A 232 -8.76 2.49 13.82
CA ASN A 232 -9.32 1.13 13.74
C ASN A 232 -10.18 0.88 12.50
N VAL A 233 -10.20 1.81 11.56
CA VAL A 233 -10.88 1.69 10.27
C VAL A 233 -10.44 0.40 9.57
N ALA A 234 -11.38 -0.39 9.08
CA ALA A 234 -11.17 -1.66 8.38
C ALA A 234 -10.59 -2.82 9.26
N MET A 235 -10.68 -2.74 10.59
CA MET A 235 -10.22 -3.82 11.48
C MET A 235 -11.32 -4.83 11.88
N ASN A 236 -12.62 -4.52 11.69
CA ASN A 236 -13.72 -5.27 12.29
C ASN A 236 -13.60 -6.80 12.11
N ARG A 237 -13.58 -7.29 10.87
CA ARG A 237 -13.43 -8.73 10.60
C ARG A 237 -12.08 -9.30 11.06
N LEU A 238 -11.03 -8.52 11.04
CA LEU A 238 -9.69 -8.95 11.44
C LEU A 238 -9.56 -9.18 12.94
N MET A 239 -10.51 -8.68 13.72
CA MET A 239 -10.57 -8.82 15.19
C MET A 239 -11.53 -9.92 15.65
N ASP A 240 -12.16 -10.65 14.73
CA ASP A 240 -13.00 -11.80 15.06
C ASP A 240 -12.15 -12.91 15.68
N ASP A 241 -12.66 -13.57 16.71
CA ASP A 241 -11.89 -14.56 17.47
C ASP A 241 -11.38 -15.71 16.62
N ASP A 242 -12.15 -16.19 15.63
CA ASP A 242 -11.75 -17.24 14.68
C ASP A 242 -10.54 -16.83 13.85
N VAL A 243 -10.47 -15.57 13.42
CA VAL A 243 -9.32 -15.00 12.71
C VAL A 243 -8.10 -14.91 13.63
N LEU A 244 -8.29 -14.41 14.86
CA LEU A 244 -7.21 -14.30 15.84
C LEU A 244 -6.67 -15.68 16.25
N GLU A 245 -7.53 -16.69 16.38
CA GLU A 245 -7.12 -18.08 16.63
C GLU A 245 -6.30 -18.66 15.47
N ALA A 246 -6.72 -18.41 14.23
CA ALA A 246 -5.96 -18.81 13.05
C ALA A 246 -4.57 -18.17 13.02
N VAL A 247 -4.48 -16.88 13.31
CA VAL A 247 -3.22 -16.16 13.41
C VAL A 247 -2.34 -16.68 14.56
N ASP A 248 -2.94 -17.03 15.70
CA ASP A 248 -2.16 -17.56 16.84
C ASP A 248 -1.52 -18.92 16.54
N ARG A 249 -2.15 -19.74 15.67
CA ARG A 249 -1.56 -20.99 15.16
C ARG A 249 -0.31 -20.79 14.29
N LEU A 250 -0.09 -19.60 13.74
CA LEU A 250 1.13 -19.26 12.99
C LEU A 250 2.37 -19.10 13.89
N ARG A 251 2.17 -18.83 15.19
CA ARG A 251 3.27 -18.54 16.11
C ARG A 251 4.32 -19.66 16.19
N PRO A 252 3.95 -20.93 16.48
CA PRO A 252 4.95 -21.99 16.52
C PRO A 252 5.66 -22.19 15.19
N ILE A 253 5.03 -21.84 14.06
CA ILE A 253 5.64 -21.91 12.72
C ILE A 253 6.72 -20.83 12.60
N ALA A 254 6.41 -19.59 13.02
CA ALA A 254 7.38 -18.50 13.06
C ALA A 254 8.57 -18.83 13.96
N ASP A 255 8.30 -19.32 15.18
CA ASP A 255 9.32 -19.71 16.16
C ASP A 255 10.26 -20.80 15.61
N GLN A 256 9.71 -21.85 14.97
CA GLN A 256 10.48 -22.92 14.36
C GLN A 256 11.32 -22.43 13.17
N ALA A 257 10.81 -21.46 12.42
CA ALA A 257 11.56 -20.84 11.32
C ALA A 257 12.59 -19.80 11.80
N GLY A 258 12.64 -19.50 13.11
CA GLY A 258 13.50 -18.47 13.68
C GLY A 258 13.11 -17.05 13.30
N LEU A 259 11.83 -16.82 12.98
CA LEU A 259 11.30 -15.56 12.52
C LEU A 259 10.31 -14.95 13.53
N SER A 260 10.22 -13.64 13.57
CA SER A 260 9.06 -12.99 14.17
C SER A 260 7.83 -13.19 13.32
N MET A 261 6.64 -13.03 13.91
CA MET A 261 5.37 -13.08 13.19
C MET A 261 5.30 -12.07 12.03
N ALA A 262 5.85 -10.88 12.23
CA ALA A 262 5.90 -9.85 11.19
C ALA A 262 6.83 -10.25 10.03
N GLU A 263 8.01 -10.78 10.33
CA GLU A 263 8.95 -11.30 9.31
C GLU A 263 8.33 -12.46 8.53
N LEU A 264 7.66 -13.40 9.21
CA LEU A 264 6.95 -14.50 8.55
C LEU A 264 5.87 -13.97 7.60
N ALA A 265 5.05 -13.00 8.04
CA ALA A 265 3.96 -12.45 7.24
C ALA A 265 4.47 -11.68 6.02
N LEU A 266 5.50 -10.85 6.19
CA LEU A 266 6.10 -10.10 5.09
C LEU A 266 6.84 -11.00 4.10
N ALA A 267 7.61 -11.98 4.59
CA ALA A 267 8.27 -12.96 3.73
C ALA A 267 7.27 -13.78 2.91
N TRP A 268 6.10 -14.13 3.51
CA TRP A 268 5.03 -14.79 2.80
C TRP A 268 4.46 -13.93 1.67
N VAL A 269 4.24 -12.63 1.90
CA VAL A 269 3.79 -11.68 0.86
C VAL A 269 4.83 -11.58 -0.25
N LEU A 270 6.10 -11.40 0.11
CA LEU A 270 7.21 -11.20 -0.82
C LEU A 270 7.65 -12.48 -1.56
N ARG A 271 7.09 -13.67 -1.19
CA ARG A 271 7.35 -14.93 -1.91
C ARG A 271 6.85 -14.88 -3.36
N ARG A 272 5.87 -14.01 -3.63
CA ARG A 272 5.27 -13.84 -4.95
C ARG A 272 6.15 -12.95 -5.82
N PRO A 273 6.58 -13.43 -6.99
CA PRO A 273 7.39 -12.61 -7.91
C PRO A 273 6.61 -11.40 -8.47
N GLU A 274 5.28 -11.48 -8.50
CA GLU A 274 4.39 -10.40 -8.94
C GLU A 274 4.40 -9.19 -7.98
N VAL A 275 4.75 -9.42 -6.71
CA VAL A 275 4.81 -8.36 -5.70
C VAL A 275 6.16 -7.67 -5.74
N ALA A 276 6.20 -6.45 -6.26
CA ALA A 276 7.41 -5.65 -6.27
C ALA A 276 7.74 -5.08 -4.89
N SER A 277 6.73 -4.66 -4.13
CA SER A 277 6.94 -4.07 -2.81
C SER A 277 5.75 -4.28 -1.87
N ALA A 278 6.04 -4.49 -0.59
CA ALA A 278 5.07 -4.54 0.50
C ALA A 278 5.13 -3.22 1.29
N ILE A 279 4.03 -2.45 1.25
CA ILE A 279 3.92 -1.15 1.92
C ILE A 279 3.63 -1.37 3.40
N VAL A 280 4.54 -0.99 4.27
CA VAL A 280 4.40 -1.05 5.72
C VAL A 280 4.27 0.34 6.33
N GLY A 281 3.42 0.47 7.34
CA GLY A 281 3.39 1.63 8.22
C GLY A 281 4.27 1.39 9.45
N ALA A 282 4.84 2.45 10.00
CA ALA A 282 5.60 2.41 11.24
C ALA A 282 5.32 3.65 12.09
N SER A 283 5.15 3.47 13.39
CA SER A 283 5.01 4.56 14.37
C SER A 283 6.30 4.79 15.16
N ARG A 284 7.31 3.94 14.97
CA ARG A 284 8.63 4.00 15.63
C ARG A 284 9.71 3.46 14.71
N PRO A 285 10.96 4.01 14.76
CA PRO A 285 12.09 3.54 13.95
C PRO A 285 12.37 2.03 14.08
N GLU A 286 12.21 1.47 15.28
CA GLU A 286 12.44 0.04 15.53
C GLU A 286 11.51 -0.85 14.71
N GLN A 287 10.27 -0.39 14.43
CA GLN A 287 9.34 -1.13 13.56
C GLN A 287 9.79 -1.10 12.11
N VAL A 288 10.37 0.01 11.63
CA VAL A 288 10.95 0.10 10.28
C VAL A 288 12.07 -0.91 10.14
N HIS A 289 13.04 -0.90 11.05
CA HIS A 289 14.16 -1.85 11.05
C HIS A 289 13.69 -3.31 11.18
N ALA A 290 12.69 -3.58 12.02
CA ALA A 290 12.12 -4.92 12.17
C ALA A 290 11.45 -5.41 10.89
N ASN A 291 10.62 -4.57 10.25
CA ASN A 291 9.97 -4.93 8.99
C ASN A 291 10.97 -5.13 7.84
N ALA A 292 12.02 -4.31 7.78
CA ALA A 292 13.07 -4.41 6.77
C ALA A 292 13.84 -5.74 6.81
N LYS A 293 13.90 -6.42 7.96
CA LYS A 293 14.53 -7.75 8.09
C LYS A 293 13.82 -8.83 7.28
N ALA A 294 12.57 -8.64 6.90
CA ALA A 294 11.83 -9.59 6.07
C ALA A 294 12.36 -9.66 4.62
N SER A 295 13.05 -8.59 4.17
CA SER A 295 13.66 -8.55 2.86
C SER A 295 14.69 -9.68 2.68
N GLY A 296 14.60 -10.38 1.56
CA GLY A 296 15.52 -11.48 1.25
C GLY A 296 15.21 -12.82 1.94
N ILE A 297 14.24 -12.88 2.87
CA ILE A 297 13.83 -14.15 3.48
C ILE A 297 13.12 -15.03 2.45
N ARG A 298 13.51 -16.29 2.38
CA ARG A 298 12.89 -17.31 1.52
C ARG A 298 12.29 -18.40 2.40
N LEU A 299 10.97 -18.51 2.41
CA LEU A 299 10.25 -19.54 3.16
C LEU A 299 10.38 -20.89 2.43
N THR A 300 10.65 -21.96 3.20
CA THR A 300 10.70 -23.32 2.64
C THR A 300 9.30 -23.83 2.30
N PRO A 301 9.17 -24.81 1.38
CA PRO A 301 7.86 -25.42 1.07
C PRO A 301 7.13 -25.97 2.31
N ASP A 302 7.87 -26.52 3.28
CA ASP A 302 7.27 -27.06 4.51
C ASP A 302 6.69 -25.95 5.38
N VAL A 303 7.36 -24.78 5.47
CA VAL A 303 6.84 -23.61 6.19
C VAL A 303 5.58 -23.07 5.49
N LEU A 304 5.60 -22.99 4.16
CA LEU A 304 4.43 -22.55 3.39
C LEU A 304 3.24 -23.50 3.58
N ALA A 305 3.44 -24.81 3.53
CA ALA A 305 2.39 -25.78 3.77
C ALA A 305 1.83 -25.67 5.21
N ALA A 306 2.70 -25.51 6.20
CA ALA A 306 2.26 -25.32 7.59
C ALA A 306 1.44 -24.04 7.79
N ILE A 307 1.76 -22.94 7.06
CA ILE A 307 0.96 -21.70 7.06
C ILE A 307 -0.43 -21.96 6.49
N GLU A 308 -0.54 -22.69 5.35
CA GLU A 308 -1.83 -23.01 4.76
C GLU A 308 -2.68 -23.88 5.72
N ASP A 309 -2.10 -24.90 6.33
CA ASP A 309 -2.78 -25.75 7.31
C ASP A 309 -3.26 -24.95 8.55
N ALA A 310 -2.43 -24.01 9.02
CA ALA A 310 -2.77 -23.19 10.18
C ALA A 310 -3.89 -22.19 9.91
N LEU A 311 -3.95 -21.61 8.71
CA LEU A 311 -4.96 -20.63 8.34
C LEU A 311 -6.26 -21.27 7.84
N GLY A 312 -6.20 -22.47 7.21
CA GLY A 312 -7.37 -23.15 6.66
C GLY A 312 -8.22 -22.24 5.77
N ASP A 313 -9.53 -22.17 6.04
CA ASP A 313 -10.49 -21.37 5.27
C ASP A 313 -10.61 -19.90 5.75
N THR A 314 -9.75 -19.47 6.69
CA THR A 314 -9.81 -18.08 7.24
C THR A 314 -9.53 -16.99 6.21
N PRO A 315 -8.56 -17.14 5.25
CA PRO A 315 -8.26 -16.11 4.27
C PRO A 315 -9.42 -15.81 3.31
N VAL A 316 -9.57 -14.53 2.94
CA VAL A 316 -10.47 -14.14 1.84
C VAL A 316 -9.77 -14.40 0.52
N THR A 317 -10.34 -15.29 -0.29
CA THR A 317 -9.79 -15.74 -1.58
C THR A 317 -10.64 -15.34 -2.78
N GLU A 318 -11.93 -15.08 -2.57
CA GLU A 318 -12.85 -14.69 -3.65
C GLU A 318 -12.47 -13.32 -4.25
N PRO A 319 -12.58 -13.13 -5.57
CA PRO A 319 -12.36 -11.86 -6.22
C PRO A 319 -13.25 -10.78 -5.63
N THR A 320 -12.67 -9.88 -4.87
CA THR A 320 -13.39 -8.78 -4.23
C THR A 320 -12.45 -7.62 -3.94
N LEU A 321 -13.00 -6.42 -3.87
CA LEU A 321 -12.29 -5.24 -3.41
C LEU A 321 -12.34 -5.14 -1.89
N ALA A 322 -11.29 -4.56 -1.30
CA ALA A 322 -11.31 -4.21 0.12
C ALA A 322 -12.51 -3.31 0.45
N THR A 323 -13.05 -3.44 1.67
CA THR A 323 -14.30 -2.77 2.07
C THR A 323 -14.21 -1.24 1.91
N ASN A 324 -13.04 -0.68 2.18
CA ASN A 324 -12.76 0.74 2.03
C ASN A 324 -12.49 1.18 0.58
N ALA A 325 -12.41 0.24 -0.36
CA ALA A 325 -12.25 0.51 -1.79
C ALA A 325 -13.58 0.63 -2.54
N ARG A 326 -14.70 0.30 -1.89
CA ARG A 326 -16.02 0.36 -2.52
C ARG A 326 -16.49 1.79 -2.69
N PRO A 327 -17.21 2.12 -3.80
CA PRO A 327 -17.81 3.43 -3.99
C PRO A 327 -18.73 3.80 -2.80
N GLY A 328 -18.62 5.04 -2.33
CA GLY A 328 -19.44 5.57 -1.23
C GLY A 328 -18.89 5.33 0.19
N VAL A 329 -17.77 4.64 0.36
CA VAL A 329 -17.06 4.60 1.63
C VAL A 329 -16.11 5.81 1.70
N THR A 330 -16.52 6.84 2.41
CA THR A 330 -15.68 8.01 2.66
C THR A 330 -14.64 7.66 3.72
N HIS A 331 -13.37 7.82 3.41
CA HIS A 331 -12.32 7.91 4.42
C HIS A 331 -12.50 9.23 5.18
N ARG A 332 -13.06 9.18 6.38
CA ARG A 332 -13.05 10.33 7.28
C ARG A 332 -11.68 10.49 7.91
#